data_e146d209e0263167f7c9ad57beb868d6
#
_entry.id   e146d209e0263167f7c9ad57beb868d6
#
_cell.length_a   1.000
_cell.length_b   1.000
_cell.length_c   1.000
_cell.angle_alpha   90.00
_cell.angle_beta   90.00
_cell.angle_gamma   90.00
#
_symmetry.space_group_name_H-M   'P 1'
#
loop_
_entity.id
_entity.type
_entity.pdbx_description
1 polymer ?
#
loop_
_entity_poly.entity_id
_entity_poly.type
_entity_poly.pdbx_seq_one_letter_code
_entity_poly.pdbx_strand_id
1 'polypeptide(L)'
;MPAKTLGTAMSNRRDLEVLLRSRVPLIVIETADESQLLDLLKVITLSRVDGNFLPLFRWTVTDGLQRLDIDLEPQLHNSEPSEVLRHIRAVSKPGIFVLLDFHPFLEDPVNVRLLKDICMRFKEIPRQIVLVSHEVSLPRELDSFSASFELALPNETERKKIVKRVAKEYTADNPGLRVAVDKRAYEMLILNLGGLPAADTERLARNAIFQDGAITKSDVDLVMEAKYELLNRGGILQFEYDTAKFNDIGGLAKLKDWLSRRKPAFVEREKAGHLDPPKGVLLIGVQGCGKSLAAKATAGVFGLPLLRLDFAALYNKYHGETEKNLRDTLKTAEVMAPCVLWIDEIEKGLAGRGGETGTTQRVLGSFLNWMARKDRRVFVVATANDIDELPPELVRKGRFDEIFFVDLPDLKIRRQIAEIHLAHRQQSVADFDLEKIAIASEGFSGAEIEQAIVAALYAAHAQDEALATVHILDEIALTKPLSVVMQERIGQLRDWARGRTVACD
;
A
#
# COMPACT_ATOMS: atom_id res chain seq x y z
N MET A 1 -5.64 -25.84 -3.42
CA MET A 1 -5.63 -25.56 -1.98
C MET A 1 -4.59 -24.45 -1.76
N PRO A 2 -4.92 -23.27 -1.27
CA PRO A 2 -3.94 -22.24 -1.02
C PRO A 2 -3.15 -22.58 0.24
N ALA A 3 -1.83 -22.63 0.11
CA ALA A 3 -0.90 -22.83 1.22
C ALA A 3 -0.98 -21.64 2.18
N LYS A 4 -1.04 -21.92 3.46
CA LYS A 4 -1.01 -20.97 4.57
C LYS A 4 0.33 -20.25 4.57
N THR A 5 0.31 -18.95 4.28
CA THR A 5 1.42 -18.03 4.53
C THR A 5 1.58 -17.81 6.04
N LEU A 6 2.46 -18.55 6.66
CA LEU A 6 3.01 -18.30 7.98
C LEU A 6 4.53 -18.33 7.83
N GLY A 7 5.10 -17.24 7.27
CA GLY A 7 6.54 -17.12 7.06
C GLY A 7 7.25 -16.50 8.24
N THR A 8 8.08 -17.28 8.90
CA THR A 8 9.21 -16.82 9.71
C THR A 8 10.49 -17.19 8.96
N ALA A 9 11.63 -16.54 9.21
CA ALA A 9 12.92 -16.96 8.60
C ALA A 9 13.23 -18.43 8.92
N MET A 10 12.78 -18.96 10.06
CA MET A 10 12.80 -20.40 10.35
C MET A 10 11.85 -21.18 9.43
N SER A 11 10.74 -20.61 9.01
CA SER A 11 9.84 -21.19 8.01
C SER A 11 10.47 -21.20 6.63
N ASN A 12 11.04 -20.09 6.16
CA ASN A 12 11.73 -20.01 4.87
C ASN A 12 12.82 -21.08 4.77
N ARG A 13 13.65 -21.21 5.80
CA ARG A 13 14.70 -22.23 5.86
C ARG A 13 14.10 -23.63 5.80
N ARG A 14 13.11 -23.92 6.63
CA ARG A 14 12.50 -25.25 6.72
C ARG A 14 11.75 -25.61 5.45
N ASP A 15 10.98 -24.66 4.90
CA ASP A 15 10.16 -24.89 3.73
C ASP A 15 11.05 -25.07 2.47
N LEU A 16 12.11 -24.25 2.33
CA LEU A 16 13.09 -24.42 1.27
C LEU A 16 13.88 -25.73 1.42
N GLU A 17 14.26 -26.10 2.65
CA GLU A 17 14.92 -27.37 2.93
C GLU A 17 14.03 -28.56 2.55
N VAL A 18 12.75 -28.52 2.90
CA VAL A 18 11.76 -29.55 2.50
C VAL A 18 11.65 -29.62 0.98
N LEU A 19 11.60 -28.46 0.30
CA LEU A 19 11.51 -28.41 -1.16
C LEU A 19 12.76 -28.98 -1.82
N LEU A 20 13.96 -28.63 -1.32
CA LEU A 20 15.23 -29.18 -1.81
C LEU A 20 15.33 -30.71 -1.58
N ARG A 21 14.66 -31.23 -0.54
CA ARG A 21 14.59 -32.67 -0.25
C ARG A 21 13.49 -33.40 -1.03
N SER A 22 12.47 -32.70 -1.53
CA SER A 22 11.32 -33.29 -2.22
C SER A 22 11.61 -33.84 -3.61
N ARG A 23 12.88 -33.79 -4.04
CA ARG A 23 13.37 -34.29 -5.34
C ARG A 23 12.69 -33.63 -6.56
N VAL A 24 12.31 -32.37 -6.43
CA VAL A 24 11.87 -31.54 -7.55
C VAL A 24 13.09 -31.08 -8.34
N PRO A 25 13.18 -31.38 -9.64
CA PRO A 25 14.39 -31.07 -10.43
C PRO A 25 14.58 -29.58 -10.69
N LEU A 26 13.49 -28.79 -10.77
CA LEU A 26 13.50 -27.38 -11.09
C LEU A 26 12.73 -26.60 -10.01
N ILE A 27 13.38 -25.66 -9.35
CA ILE A 27 12.77 -24.76 -8.38
C ILE A 27 12.83 -23.35 -8.93
N VAL A 28 11.70 -22.65 -8.89
CA VAL A 28 11.59 -21.24 -9.29
C VAL A 28 11.41 -20.39 -8.05
N ILE A 29 12.24 -19.39 -7.88
CA ILE A 29 12.20 -18.47 -6.76
C ILE A 29 12.15 -17.04 -7.29
N GLU A 30 11.01 -16.38 -7.07
CA GLU A 30 10.86 -14.98 -7.42
C GLU A 30 11.24 -14.12 -6.22
N THR A 31 12.36 -13.40 -6.35
CA THR A 31 12.85 -12.49 -5.31
C THR A 31 13.74 -11.40 -5.90
N ALA A 32 13.71 -10.23 -5.29
CA ALA A 32 14.68 -9.16 -5.53
C ALA A 32 15.87 -9.24 -4.54
N ASP A 33 15.82 -10.10 -3.52
CA ASP A 33 16.88 -10.26 -2.50
C ASP A 33 17.67 -11.55 -2.74
N GLU A 34 18.52 -11.51 -3.76
CA GLU A 34 19.38 -12.63 -4.13
C GLU A 34 20.36 -13.00 -3.01
N SER A 35 20.91 -11.98 -2.34
CA SER A 35 21.90 -12.18 -1.27
C SER A 35 21.34 -12.99 -0.12
N GLN A 36 20.13 -12.62 0.35
CA GLN A 36 19.45 -13.36 1.41
C GLN A 36 19.18 -14.81 1.02
N LEU A 37 18.76 -15.03 -0.24
CA LEU A 37 18.49 -16.37 -0.74
C LEU A 37 19.76 -17.22 -0.83
N LEU A 38 20.85 -16.67 -1.36
CA LEU A 38 22.12 -17.36 -1.48
C LEU A 38 22.69 -17.74 -0.10
N ASP A 39 22.59 -16.82 0.87
CA ASP A 39 23.01 -17.11 2.25
C ASP A 39 22.14 -18.19 2.91
N LEU A 40 20.85 -18.18 2.65
CA LEU A 40 19.92 -19.21 3.12
C LEU A 40 20.29 -20.58 2.52
N LEU A 41 20.55 -20.65 1.22
CA LEU A 41 20.98 -21.87 0.53
C LEU A 41 22.33 -22.38 1.04
N LYS A 42 23.31 -21.49 1.28
CA LYS A 42 24.60 -21.86 1.92
C LYS A 42 24.37 -22.49 3.29
N VAL A 43 23.58 -21.86 4.14
CA VAL A 43 23.27 -22.39 5.48
C VAL A 43 22.60 -23.77 5.40
N ILE A 44 21.64 -23.95 4.47
CA ILE A 44 20.94 -25.23 4.29
C ILE A 44 21.91 -26.33 3.81
N THR A 45 22.75 -26.02 2.83
CA THR A 45 23.69 -27.00 2.27
C THR A 45 24.79 -27.38 3.24
N LEU A 46 25.31 -26.44 4.05
CA LEU A 46 26.35 -26.70 5.06
C LEU A 46 25.83 -27.38 6.32
N SER A 47 24.52 -27.22 6.65
CA SER A 47 23.95 -27.79 7.89
C SER A 47 23.32 -29.17 7.72
N ARG A 48 23.52 -29.88 6.60
CA ARG A 48 23.01 -31.24 6.41
C ARG A 48 23.69 -32.22 7.35
N VAL A 49 22.93 -32.75 8.28
CA VAL A 49 23.35 -33.67 9.34
C VAL A 49 23.72 -35.06 8.80
N ASP A 50 23.31 -35.43 7.58
CA ASP A 50 23.45 -36.76 7.00
C ASP A 50 24.79 -36.97 6.25
N GLY A 51 25.75 -36.07 6.39
CA GLY A 51 27.09 -36.23 5.79
C GLY A 51 27.18 -36.12 4.26
N ASN A 52 26.08 -36.04 3.57
CA ASN A 52 26.02 -35.86 2.11
C ASN A 52 25.92 -34.37 1.75
N PHE A 53 27.07 -33.70 1.68
CA PHE A 53 27.16 -32.36 1.16
C PHE A 53 26.83 -32.37 -0.33
N LEU A 54 25.77 -31.57 -0.72
CA LEU A 54 25.56 -31.28 -2.11
C LEU A 54 26.30 -29.97 -2.44
N PRO A 55 27.20 -29.98 -3.42
CA PRO A 55 27.89 -28.77 -3.84
C PRO A 55 26.89 -27.76 -4.35
N LEU A 56 27.07 -26.50 -3.95
CA LEU A 56 26.25 -25.37 -4.33
C LEU A 56 26.98 -24.52 -5.35
N PHE A 57 26.37 -24.32 -6.49
CA PHE A 57 26.91 -23.49 -7.58
C PHE A 57 26.00 -22.30 -7.82
N ARG A 58 26.59 -21.16 -8.13
CA ARG A 58 25.91 -19.95 -8.62
C ARG A 58 26.35 -19.68 -10.05
N TRP A 59 25.45 -19.32 -10.89
CA TRP A 59 25.74 -18.83 -12.23
C TRP A 59 25.12 -17.44 -12.45
N THR A 60 25.89 -16.57 -13.05
CA THR A 60 25.43 -15.30 -13.66
C THR A 60 26.00 -15.18 -15.06
N VAL A 61 25.37 -14.40 -15.92
CA VAL A 61 25.87 -14.13 -17.27
C VAL A 61 27.21 -13.40 -17.25
N THR A 62 27.54 -12.70 -16.17
CA THR A 62 28.77 -11.92 -16.01
C THR A 62 29.93 -12.73 -15.45
N ASP A 63 29.65 -13.58 -14.44
CA ASP A 63 30.70 -14.29 -13.67
C ASP A 63 30.86 -15.74 -14.10
N GLY A 64 29.93 -16.28 -14.92
CA GLY A 64 29.89 -17.70 -15.25
C GLY A 64 29.50 -18.57 -14.04
N LEU A 65 29.94 -19.84 -14.05
CA LEU A 65 29.59 -20.80 -13.02
C LEU A 65 30.63 -20.79 -11.89
N GLN A 66 30.20 -20.41 -10.69
CA GLN A 66 31.01 -20.36 -9.48
C GLN A 66 30.52 -21.34 -8.41
N ARG A 67 31.41 -22.00 -7.73
CA ARG A 67 31.10 -22.83 -6.60
C ARG A 67 31.06 -21.99 -5.31
N LEU A 68 29.96 -22.06 -4.53
CA LEU A 68 29.71 -21.21 -3.34
C LEU A 68 30.02 -21.87 -2.01
N ASP A 69 30.12 -23.19 -1.94
CA ASP A 69 30.46 -23.95 -0.72
C ASP A 69 31.95 -23.99 -0.43
N ILE A 70 32.78 -23.51 -1.34
CA ILE A 70 34.24 -23.37 -1.22
C ILE A 70 34.55 -21.93 -1.69
N ASP A 71 35.48 -21.29 -1.02
CA ASP A 71 35.94 -19.94 -1.38
C ASP A 71 36.87 -20.04 -2.61
N LEU A 72 36.25 -19.97 -3.80
CA LEU A 72 36.92 -19.96 -5.09
C LEU A 72 36.53 -18.71 -5.84
N GLU A 73 37.50 -18.04 -6.46
CA GLU A 73 37.22 -16.91 -7.34
C GLU A 73 36.36 -17.33 -8.54
N PRO A 74 35.53 -16.41 -9.07
CA PRO A 74 34.73 -16.66 -10.27
C PRO A 74 35.62 -17.11 -11.44
N GLN A 75 35.30 -18.25 -11.99
CA GLN A 75 35.94 -18.69 -13.23
C GLN A 75 35.00 -18.30 -14.38
N LEU A 76 35.39 -17.40 -15.24
CA LEU A 76 34.60 -16.91 -16.38
C LEU A 76 34.17 -18.00 -17.39
N HIS A 77 34.37 -19.27 -17.05
CA HIS A 77 33.91 -20.41 -17.83
C HIS A 77 32.38 -20.60 -17.73
N ASN A 78 31.79 -20.95 -18.85
CA ASN A 78 30.34 -21.18 -18.95
C ASN A 78 29.50 -19.93 -18.65
N SER A 79 29.93 -18.76 -19.07
CA SER A 79 29.10 -17.53 -18.97
C SER A 79 27.92 -17.58 -19.94
N GLU A 80 28.07 -18.23 -21.11
CA GLU A 80 26.98 -18.40 -22.07
C GLU A 80 25.87 -19.33 -21.53
N PRO A 81 24.58 -18.95 -21.63
CA PRO A 81 23.47 -19.71 -21.09
C PRO A 81 23.38 -21.14 -21.58
N SER A 82 23.61 -21.37 -22.87
CA SER A 82 23.56 -22.72 -23.44
C SER A 82 24.77 -23.57 -23.03
N GLU A 83 25.92 -22.96 -22.79
CA GLU A 83 27.13 -23.65 -22.36
C GLU A 83 27.05 -24.10 -20.91
N VAL A 84 26.57 -23.25 -20.00
CA VAL A 84 26.36 -23.64 -18.61
C VAL A 84 25.37 -24.79 -18.51
N LEU A 85 24.27 -24.79 -19.26
CA LEU A 85 23.31 -25.89 -19.26
C LEU A 85 23.91 -27.19 -19.83
N ARG A 86 24.74 -27.12 -20.91
CA ARG A 86 25.49 -28.28 -21.41
C ARG A 86 26.47 -28.80 -20.39
N HIS A 87 27.18 -27.91 -19.70
CA HIS A 87 28.08 -28.27 -18.61
C HIS A 87 27.32 -28.98 -17.48
N ILE A 88 26.24 -28.42 -16.96
CA ILE A 88 25.40 -29.02 -15.92
C ILE A 88 24.88 -30.38 -16.37
N ARG A 89 24.45 -30.51 -17.62
CA ARG A 89 24.00 -31.80 -18.18
C ARG A 89 25.10 -32.85 -18.21
N ALA A 90 26.36 -32.45 -18.38
CA ALA A 90 27.51 -33.35 -18.44
C ALA A 90 28.08 -33.73 -17.06
N VAL A 91 27.78 -32.94 -16.01
CA VAL A 91 28.26 -33.24 -14.64
C VAL A 91 27.75 -34.59 -14.18
N SER A 92 28.65 -35.47 -13.70
CA SER A 92 28.33 -36.84 -13.22
C SER A 92 28.00 -36.91 -11.73
N LYS A 93 28.09 -35.80 -10.98
CA LYS A 93 27.85 -35.73 -9.54
C LYS A 93 26.59 -34.93 -9.24
N PRO A 94 25.87 -35.27 -8.15
CA PRO A 94 24.75 -34.45 -7.72
C PRO A 94 25.20 -33.07 -7.26
N GLY A 95 24.31 -32.08 -7.40
CA GLY A 95 24.59 -30.69 -7.01
C GLY A 95 23.36 -29.78 -7.14
N ILE A 96 23.45 -28.63 -6.51
CA ILE A 96 22.45 -27.56 -6.62
C ILE A 96 23.04 -26.43 -7.46
N PHE A 97 22.37 -26.08 -8.53
CA PHE A 97 22.79 -25.05 -9.49
C PHE A 97 21.79 -23.89 -9.47
N VAL A 98 22.23 -22.76 -8.91
CA VAL A 98 21.43 -21.52 -8.82
C VAL A 98 21.76 -20.68 -10.03
N LEU A 99 20.79 -20.46 -10.89
CA LEU A 99 20.91 -19.62 -12.08
C LEU A 99 20.20 -18.29 -11.82
N LEU A 100 20.98 -17.23 -11.63
CA LEU A 100 20.48 -15.89 -11.40
C LEU A 100 20.16 -15.22 -12.73
N ASP A 101 19.00 -14.56 -12.78
CA ASP A 101 18.51 -13.83 -13.96
C ASP A 101 18.52 -14.63 -15.27
N PHE A 102 18.20 -15.91 -15.17
CA PHE A 102 18.15 -16.78 -16.36
C PHE A 102 16.87 -16.59 -17.18
N HIS A 103 15.88 -15.86 -16.71
CA HIS A 103 14.57 -15.70 -17.33
C HIS A 103 14.59 -15.18 -18.78
N PRO A 104 15.47 -14.24 -19.22
CA PRO A 104 15.50 -13.80 -20.61
C PRO A 104 15.91 -14.91 -21.59
N PHE A 105 16.67 -15.90 -21.10
CA PHE A 105 17.19 -16.99 -21.92
C PHE A 105 16.22 -18.18 -22.02
N LEU A 106 15.06 -18.11 -21.36
CA LEU A 106 13.97 -19.10 -21.47
C LEU A 106 13.15 -18.95 -22.77
N GLU A 107 13.39 -17.89 -23.53
CA GLU A 107 12.80 -17.73 -24.88
C GLU A 107 13.53 -18.58 -25.92
N ASP A 108 14.79 -18.98 -25.69
CA ASP A 108 15.56 -19.81 -26.59
C ASP A 108 15.14 -21.30 -26.49
N PRO A 109 14.62 -21.93 -27.55
CA PRO A 109 14.22 -23.33 -27.54
C PRO A 109 15.35 -24.31 -27.16
N VAL A 110 16.60 -23.95 -27.43
CA VAL A 110 17.78 -24.77 -27.09
C VAL A 110 17.96 -24.82 -25.58
N ASN A 111 17.84 -23.70 -24.92
CA ASN A 111 17.95 -23.62 -23.46
C ASN A 111 16.79 -24.35 -22.76
N VAL A 112 15.57 -24.18 -23.25
CA VAL A 112 14.39 -24.89 -22.74
C VAL A 112 14.58 -26.41 -22.90
N ARG A 113 15.07 -26.86 -24.03
CA ARG A 113 15.34 -28.28 -24.28
C ARG A 113 16.43 -28.84 -23.36
N LEU A 114 17.52 -28.09 -23.16
CA LEU A 114 18.61 -28.48 -22.25
C LEU A 114 18.12 -28.59 -20.81
N LEU A 115 17.33 -27.64 -20.32
CA LEU A 115 16.72 -27.68 -19.00
C LEU A 115 15.83 -28.91 -18.84
N LYS A 116 14.98 -29.19 -19.84
CA LYS A 116 14.12 -30.37 -19.83
C LYS A 116 14.93 -31.68 -19.78
N ASP A 117 16.02 -31.78 -20.57
CA ASP A 117 16.89 -32.95 -20.56
C ASP A 117 17.54 -33.17 -19.18
N ILE A 118 17.96 -32.09 -18.50
CA ILE A 118 18.50 -32.15 -17.14
C ILE A 118 17.42 -32.64 -16.16
N CYS A 119 16.24 -32.09 -16.24
CA CYS A 119 15.11 -32.48 -15.38
C CYS A 119 14.70 -33.94 -15.57
N MET A 120 14.63 -34.43 -16.80
CA MET A 120 14.28 -35.83 -17.10
C MET A 120 15.28 -36.84 -16.51
N ARG A 121 16.55 -36.48 -16.48
CA ARG A 121 17.62 -37.32 -15.92
C ARG A 121 17.86 -37.14 -14.42
N PHE A 122 17.04 -36.39 -13.74
CA PHE A 122 17.17 -36.05 -12.32
C PHE A 122 17.19 -37.33 -11.42
N LYS A 123 16.42 -38.35 -11.79
CA LYS A 123 16.38 -39.64 -11.04
C LYS A 123 17.70 -40.39 -11.08
N GLU A 124 18.46 -40.25 -12.15
CA GLU A 124 19.75 -40.89 -12.34
C GLU A 124 20.87 -40.14 -11.59
N ILE A 125 20.92 -38.83 -11.81
CA ILE A 125 21.88 -37.90 -11.19
C ILE A 125 21.12 -36.67 -10.72
N PRO A 126 20.91 -36.45 -9.41
CA PRO A 126 20.19 -35.32 -8.88
C PRO A 126 20.95 -34.01 -9.08
N ARG A 127 20.70 -33.35 -10.22
CA ARG A 127 21.19 -32.00 -10.55
C ARG A 127 20.01 -31.06 -10.42
N GLN A 128 19.89 -30.45 -9.26
CA GLN A 128 18.76 -29.55 -8.95
C GLN A 128 19.04 -28.16 -9.49
N ILE A 129 18.17 -27.66 -10.33
CA ILE A 129 18.24 -26.30 -10.86
C ILE A 129 17.35 -25.39 -10.01
N VAL A 130 17.88 -24.24 -9.64
CA VAL A 130 17.13 -23.16 -8.95
C VAL A 130 17.21 -21.93 -9.82
N LEU A 131 16.09 -21.55 -10.45
CA LEU A 131 15.98 -20.29 -11.20
C LEU A 131 15.59 -19.19 -10.23
N VAL A 132 16.34 -18.11 -10.23
CA VAL A 132 16.12 -16.96 -9.34
C VAL A 132 16.05 -15.69 -10.18
N SER A 133 14.98 -14.94 -10.04
CA SER A 133 14.84 -13.61 -10.64
C SER A 133 13.68 -12.85 -9.99
N HIS A 134 13.48 -11.61 -10.40
CA HIS A 134 12.36 -10.78 -9.95
C HIS A 134 11.00 -11.24 -10.50
N GLU A 135 10.97 -11.86 -11.69
CA GLU A 135 9.80 -12.45 -12.34
C GLU A 135 10.28 -13.58 -13.26
N VAL A 136 9.63 -14.75 -13.21
CA VAL A 136 10.01 -15.90 -14.04
C VAL A 136 8.77 -16.48 -14.71
N SER A 137 8.66 -16.33 -16.02
CA SER A 137 7.64 -17.01 -16.81
C SER A 137 8.19 -18.31 -17.38
N LEU A 138 7.76 -19.45 -16.84
CA LEU A 138 8.22 -20.75 -17.32
C LEU A 138 7.50 -21.15 -18.62
N PRO A 139 8.23 -21.72 -19.60
CA PRO A 139 7.62 -22.44 -20.70
C PRO A 139 6.84 -23.65 -20.20
N ARG A 140 5.67 -23.93 -20.81
CA ARG A 140 4.77 -25.02 -20.41
C ARG A 140 5.42 -26.40 -20.36
N GLU A 141 6.45 -26.60 -21.15
CA GLU A 141 7.24 -27.85 -21.20
C GLU A 141 8.02 -28.14 -19.90
N LEU A 142 8.23 -27.12 -19.06
CA LEU A 142 8.93 -27.22 -17.79
C LEU A 142 8.00 -27.24 -16.57
N ASP A 143 6.72 -26.90 -16.73
CA ASP A 143 5.76 -26.82 -15.62
C ASP A 143 5.68 -28.10 -14.79
N SER A 144 5.67 -29.25 -15.47
CA SER A 144 5.56 -30.57 -14.78
C SER A 144 6.80 -30.97 -13.97
N PHE A 145 7.92 -30.29 -14.16
CA PHE A 145 9.19 -30.54 -13.48
C PHE A 145 9.47 -29.50 -12.39
N SER A 146 8.67 -28.46 -12.31
CA SER A 146 8.94 -27.29 -11.48
C SER A 146 8.11 -27.23 -10.21
N ALA A 147 8.65 -26.55 -9.21
CA ALA A 147 7.92 -26.05 -8.06
C ALA A 147 8.34 -24.60 -7.78
N SER A 148 7.38 -23.77 -7.43
CA SER A 148 7.63 -22.37 -7.05
C SER A 148 7.82 -22.26 -5.54
N PHE A 149 8.77 -21.41 -5.15
CA PHE A 149 9.00 -21.04 -3.76
C PHE A 149 9.02 -19.51 -3.66
N GLU A 150 8.27 -18.96 -2.71
CA GLU A 150 8.24 -17.55 -2.43
C GLU A 150 8.99 -17.26 -1.13
N LEU A 151 9.99 -16.38 -1.19
CA LEU A 151 10.74 -15.97 -0.02
C LEU A 151 9.86 -15.07 0.85
N ALA A 152 9.50 -15.54 2.04
CA ALA A 152 8.66 -14.76 2.93
C ALA A 152 9.41 -13.51 3.43
N LEU A 153 8.73 -12.40 3.41
CA LEU A 153 9.25 -11.12 3.89
C LEU A 153 9.49 -11.14 5.41
N PRO A 154 10.41 -10.31 5.92
CA PRO A 154 10.74 -10.25 7.34
C PRO A 154 9.51 -10.01 8.22
N ASN A 155 9.27 -10.89 9.18
CA ASN A 155 8.24 -10.71 10.19
C ASN A 155 8.66 -9.63 11.22
N GLU A 156 7.76 -9.28 12.13
CA GLU A 156 8.01 -8.24 13.14
C GLU A 156 9.26 -8.49 13.98
N THR A 157 9.47 -9.75 14.41
CA THR A 157 10.65 -10.14 15.22
C THR A 157 11.94 -9.97 14.43
N GLU A 158 11.92 -10.28 13.15
CA GLU A 158 13.06 -10.14 12.24
C GLU A 158 13.36 -8.67 11.94
N ARG A 159 12.34 -7.85 11.68
CA ARG A 159 12.49 -6.41 11.53
C ARG A 159 13.10 -5.78 12.79
N LYS A 160 12.64 -6.16 13.98
CA LYS A 160 13.23 -5.73 15.26
C LYS A 160 14.70 -6.10 15.37
N LYS A 161 15.11 -7.30 14.89
CA LYS A 161 16.52 -7.71 14.86
C LYS A 161 17.34 -6.86 13.88
N ILE A 162 16.81 -6.58 12.68
CA ILE A 162 17.46 -5.72 11.68
C ILE A 162 17.70 -4.32 12.27
N VAL A 163 16.65 -3.67 12.77
CA VAL A 163 16.77 -2.31 13.36
C VAL A 163 17.75 -2.28 14.55
N LYS A 164 17.72 -3.31 15.40
CA LYS A 164 18.70 -3.42 16.50
C LYS A 164 20.13 -3.62 16.00
N ARG A 165 20.35 -4.35 14.91
CA ARG A 165 21.67 -4.49 14.30
C ARG A 165 22.17 -3.16 13.79
N VAL A 166 21.37 -2.43 13.03
CA VAL A 166 21.69 -1.10 12.51
C VAL A 166 21.98 -0.11 13.65
N ALA A 167 21.21 -0.13 14.74
CA ALA A 167 21.46 0.72 15.90
C ALA A 167 22.80 0.38 16.61
N LYS A 168 23.22 -0.89 16.63
CA LYS A 168 24.52 -1.31 17.15
C LYS A 168 25.67 -0.83 16.26
N GLU A 169 25.51 -0.91 14.94
CA GLU A 169 26.48 -0.41 13.95
C GLU A 169 26.68 1.11 14.14
N TYR A 170 25.57 1.87 14.23
CA TYR A 170 25.65 3.30 14.53
C TYR A 170 26.44 3.60 15.81
N THR A 171 26.19 2.85 16.89
CA THR A 171 26.90 3.03 18.16
C THR A 171 28.38 2.63 18.06
N ALA A 172 28.73 1.66 17.22
CA ALA A 172 30.12 1.26 16.98
C ALA A 172 30.86 2.33 16.16
N ASP A 173 30.21 2.91 15.17
CA ASP A 173 30.77 3.97 14.31
C ASP A 173 30.86 5.32 15.04
N ASN A 174 30.07 5.53 16.11
CA ASN A 174 30.01 6.76 16.90
C ASN A 174 30.25 6.45 18.39
N PRO A 175 31.51 6.26 18.84
CA PRO A 175 31.83 5.91 20.21
C PRO A 175 31.34 6.96 21.21
N GLY A 176 30.57 6.52 22.19
CA GLY A 176 29.97 7.39 23.22
C GLY A 176 28.55 7.89 22.93
N LEU A 177 28.05 7.73 21.71
CA LEU A 177 26.67 8.03 21.36
C LEU A 177 25.80 6.75 21.44
N ARG A 178 24.57 6.92 21.91
CA ARG A 178 23.54 5.87 21.86
C ARG A 178 22.37 6.40 21.07
N VAL A 179 21.73 5.51 20.33
CA VAL A 179 20.51 5.86 19.60
C VAL A 179 19.42 6.23 20.60
N ALA A 180 18.93 7.46 20.51
CA ALA A 180 17.78 7.91 21.29
C ALA A 180 16.50 7.32 20.69
N VAL A 181 15.64 6.74 21.52
CA VAL A 181 14.47 6.01 21.03
C VAL A 181 13.20 6.50 21.71
N ASP A 182 12.31 7.13 20.96
CA ASP A 182 10.90 7.24 21.33
C ASP A 182 10.22 5.90 21.15
N LYS A 183 9.66 5.34 22.22
CA LYS A 183 9.05 4.01 22.21
C LYS A 183 7.91 3.89 21.20
N ARG A 184 7.08 4.93 21.08
CA ARG A 184 5.95 4.92 20.16
C ARG A 184 6.40 5.03 18.70
N ALA A 185 7.38 5.90 18.44
CA ALA A 185 8.00 6.02 17.13
C ALA A 185 8.69 4.72 16.71
N TYR A 186 9.39 4.05 17.61
CA TYR A 186 9.99 2.74 17.33
C TYR A 186 8.96 1.67 16.97
N GLU A 187 7.87 1.56 17.72
CA GLU A 187 6.79 0.61 17.41
C GLU A 187 6.19 0.90 16.03
N MET A 188 5.97 2.17 15.71
CA MET A 188 5.47 2.62 14.41
C MET A 188 6.48 2.36 13.28
N LEU A 189 7.77 2.59 13.52
CA LEU A 189 8.84 2.29 12.55
C LEU A 189 8.84 0.80 12.22
N ILE A 190 8.86 -0.09 13.21
CA ILE A 190 8.83 -1.55 13.01
C ILE A 190 7.59 -1.97 12.24
N LEU A 191 6.44 -1.35 12.49
CA LEU A 191 5.20 -1.62 11.80
C LEU A 191 5.28 -1.21 10.32
N ASN A 192 5.76 0.01 10.06
CA ASN A 192 5.84 0.57 8.71
C ASN A 192 6.94 -0.06 7.84
N LEU A 193 7.99 -0.62 8.43
CA LEU A 193 8.97 -1.45 7.70
C LEU A 193 8.40 -2.82 7.24
N GLY A 194 7.16 -3.16 7.62
CA GLY A 194 6.49 -4.37 7.15
C GLY A 194 6.26 -4.38 5.64
N GLY A 195 6.29 -5.58 5.03
CA GLY A 195 6.04 -5.74 3.60
C GLY A 195 7.25 -5.44 2.69
N LEU A 196 8.42 -5.15 3.26
CA LEU A 196 9.66 -4.92 2.52
C LEU A 196 10.62 -6.10 2.64
N PRO A 197 11.46 -6.36 1.61
CA PRO A 197 12.61 -7.24 1.70
C PRO A 197 13.58 -6.85 2.82
N ALA A 198 14.44 -7.78 3.26
CA ALA A 198 15.36 -7.53 4.37
C ALA A 198 16.37 -6.40 4.03
N ALA A 199 16.86 -6.36 2.80
CA ALA A 199 17.79 -5.33 2.34
C ALA A 199 17.17 -3.93 2.37
N ASP A 200 15.94 -3.77 1.89
CA ASP A 200 15.22 -2.49 1.92
C ASP A 200 14.86 -2.09 3.35
N THR A 201 14.46 -3.06 4.18
CA THR A 201 14.20 -2.84 5.62
C THR A 201 15.45 -2.29 6.32
N GLU A 202 16.63 -2.87 6.04
CA GLU A 202 17.89 -2.41 6.60
C GLU A 202 18.29 -1.02 6.10
N ARG A 203 18.14 -0.78 4.79
CA ARG A 203 18.44 0.52 4.18
C ARG A 203 17.59 1.65 4.78
N LEU A 204 16.28 1.44 4.91
CA LEU A 204 15.40 2.44 5.50
C LEU A 204 15.62 2.64 6.99
N ALA A 205 15.91 1.57 7.73
CA ALA A 205 16.27 1.66 9.13
C ALA A 205 17.60 2.42 9.32
N ARG A 206 18.57 2.21 8.42
CA ARG A 206 19.85 2.92 8.41
C ARG A 206 19.66 4.42 8.14
N ASN A 207 18.86 4.76 7.14
CA ASN A 207 18.55 6.15 6.84
C ASN A 207 17.93 6.86 8.05
N ALA A 208 16.94 6.24 8.71
CA ALA A 208 16.30 6.81 9.89
C ALA A 208 17.29 7.02 11.07
N ILE A 209 18.17 6.05 11.33
CA ILE A 209 19.05 6.09 12.52
C ILE A 209 20.31 6.92 12.26
N PHE A 210 20.89 6.87 11.07
CA PHE A 210 22.15 7.54 10.77
C PHE A 210 22.00 9.04 10.48
N GLN A 211 20.78 9.54 10.31
CA GLN A 211 20.53 10.95 10.04
C GLN A 211 20.85 11.83 11.28
N ASP A 212 20.36 11.42 12.46
CA ASP A 212 20.52 12.21 13.69
C ASP A 212 20.80 11.36 14.95
N GLY A 213 20.89 10.03 14.83
CA GLY A 213 21.10 9.12 15.94
C GLY A 213 19.88 8.95 16.84
N ALA A 214 18.67 9.24 16.33
CA ALA A 214 17.43 9.08 17.06
C ALA A 214 16.40 8.24 16.27
N ILE A 215 15.36 7.81 16.94
CA ILE A 215 14.15 7.27 16.31
C ILE A 215 12.97 8.08 16.85
N THR A 216 12.45 8.97 16.04
CA THR A 216 11.41 9.93 16.37
C THR A 216 10.21 9.78 15.40
N LYS A 217 9.18 10.58 15.60
CA LYS A 217 8.02 10.58 14.71
C LYS A 217 8.38 11.03 13.28
N SER A 218 9.27 12.01 13.13
CA SER A 218 9.73 12.49 11.82
C SER A 218 10.39 11.39 11.00
N ASP A 219 11.14 10.47 11.63
CA ASP A 219 11.79 9.37 10.96
C ASP A 219 10.77 8.34 10.43
N VAL A 220 9.67 8.15 11.15
CA VAL A 220 8.57 7.29 10.69
C VAL A 220 7.96 7.87 9.42
N ASP A 221 7.71 9.18 9.38
CA ASP A 221 7.13 9.86 8.21
C ASP A 221 8.08 9.75 7.00
N LEU A 222 9.38 9.98 7.18
CA LEU A 222 10.41 9.83 6.12
C LEU A 222 10.52 8.39 5.61
N VAL A 223 10.46 7.41 6.51
CA VAL A 223 10.49 5.98 6.11
C VAL A 223 9.24 5.61 5.33
N MET A 224 8.07 6.14 5.69
CA MET A 224 6.84 5.89 4.94
C MET A 224 6.91 6.48 3.51
N GLU A 225 7.44 7.69 3.38
CA GLU A 225 7.68 8.34 2.09
C GLU A 225 8.64 7.53 1.22
N ALA A 226 9.81 7.21 1.75
CA ALA A 226 10.82 6.43 1.03
C ALA A 226 10.31 5.01 0.65
N LYS A 227 9.52 4.38 1.52
CA LYS A 227 8.85 3.11 1.22
C LYS A 227 7.87 3.25 0.07
N TYR A 228 7.07 4.33 0.06
CA TYR A 228 6.15 4.61 -1.02
C TYR A 228 6.87 4.78 -2.36
N GLU A 229 7.95 5.56 -2.42
CA GLU A 229 8.75 5.76 -3.63
C GLU A 229 9.31 4.44 -4.17
N LEU A 230 9.76 3.54 -3.29
CA LEU A 230 10.25 2.21 -3.67
C LEU A 230 9.17 1.33 -4.33
N LEU A 231 7.93 1.44 -3.86
CA LEU A 231 6.84 0.56 -4.25
C LEU A 231 5.99 1.11 -5.38
N ASN A 232 5.90 2.44 -5.52
CA ASN A 232 5.01 3.10 -6.48
C ASN A 232 5.62 3.28 -7.87
N ARG A 233 6.08 2.22 -8.47
CA ARG A 233 6.60 2.23 -9.85
C ARG A 233 5.50 2.48 -10.91
N GLY A 234 4.26 2.30 -10.57
CA GLY A 234 3.09 2.39 -11.46
C GLY A 234 2.45 3.78 -11.57
N GLY A 235 2.63 4.67 -10.60
CA GLY A 235 2.05 6.04 -10.58
C GLY A 235 0.53 6.12 -10.47
N ILE A 236 -0.17 5.02 -10.14
CA ILE A 236 -1.63 4.95 -9.98
C ILE A 236 -2.03 5.29 -8.54
N LEU A 237 -1.21 4.87 -7.55
CA LEU A 237 -1.35 5.35 -6.18
C LEU A 237 -0.64 6.69 -6.03
N GLN A 238 -1.23 7.57 -5.26
CA GLN A 238 -0.63 8.83 -4.85
C GLN A 238 -0.48 8.83 -3.33
N PHE A 239 0.66 9.27 -2.83
CA PHE A 239 0.87 9.46 -1.40
C PHE A 239 0.42 10.87 -1.04
N GLU A 240 -0.53 10.96 -0.10
CA GLU A 240 -1.03 12.25 0.37
C GLU A 240 -0.26 12.64 1.63
N TYR A 241 0.60 13.66 1.50
CA TYR A 241 1.42 14.17 2.61
C TYR A 241 0.62 15.02 3.59
N ASP A 242 -0.41 15.69 3.09
CA ASP A 242 -1.26 16.57 3.87
C ASP A 242 -2.42 15.78 4.49
N THR A 243 -2.17 15.21 5.66
CA THR A 243 -3.22 14.58 6.46
C THR A 243 -3.90 15.63 7.34
N ALA A 244 -5.09 16.07 6.95
CA ALA A 244 -5.91 16.97 7.76
C ALA A 244 -6.16 16.39 9.16
N LYS A 245 -6.18 17.25 10.18
CA LYS A 245 -6.66 16.86 11.51
C LYS A 245 -8.18 17.04 11.55
N PHE A 246 -8.88 16.23 12.35
CA PHE A 246 -10.33 16.42 12.51
C PHE A 246 -10.71 17.77 13.13
N ASN A 247 -9.79 18.45 13.79
CA ASN A 247 -10.01 19.81 14.29
C ASN A 247 -10.13 20.83 13.14
N ASP A 248 -9.60 20.49 11.97
CA ASP A 248 -9.65 21.33 10.76
C ASP A 248 -10.92 21.05 9.94
N ILE A 249 -11.86 20.27 10.45
CA ILE A 249 -13.11 19.90 9.78
C ILE A 249 -14.29 20.18 10.72
N GLY A 250 -15.18 21.06 10.29
CA GLY A 250 -16.44 21.30 11.00
C GLY A 250 -17.39 20.10 10.87
N GLY A 251 -18.14 19.79 11.93
CA GLY A 251 -19.11 18.70 11.94
C GLY A 251 -18.52 17.29 11.95
N LEU A 252 -19.22 16.35 11.33
CA LEU A 252 -18.89 14.92 11.20
C LEU A 252 -18.72 14.21 12.56
N ALA A 253 -19.53 14.61 13.55
CA ALA A 253 -19.34 14.17 14.94
C ALA A 253 -19.49 12.65 15.11
N LYS A 254 -20.50 12.04 14.46
CA LYS A 254 -20.73 10.60 14.55
C LYS A 254 -19.65 9.79 13.79
N LEU A 255 -19.16 10.30 12.66
CA LEU A 255 -18.04 9.67 11.97
C LEU A 255 -16.77 9.71 12.84
N LYS A 256 -16.47 10.85 13.47
CA LYS A 256 -15.33 11.02 14.39
C LYS A 256 -15.38 10.01 15.56
N ASP A 257 -16.54 9.89 16.19
CA ASP A 257 -16.78 8.93 17.28
C ASP A 257 -16.64 7.48 16.78
N TRP A 258 -17.24 7.16 15.63
CA TRP A 258 -17.19 5.84 15.03
C TRP A 258 -15.75 5.39 14.74
N LEU A 259 -14.93 6.27 14.16
CA LEU A 259 -13.52 6.02 13.87
C LEU A 259 -12.69 5.86 15.16
N SER A 260 -12.92 6.72 16.14
CA SER A 260 -12.22 6.69 17.43
C SER A 260 -12.41 5.35 18.16
N ARG A 261 -13.62 4.80 18.14
CA ARG A 261 -13.93 3.49 18.74
C ARG A 261 -13.28 2.33 18.01
N ARG A 262 -13.01 2.44 16.70
CA ARG A 262 -12.44 1.35 15.88
C ARG A 262 -10.93 1.43 15.69
N LYS A 263 -10.32 2.59 15.98
CA LYS A 263 -8.88 2.78 15.93
C LYS A 263 -8.09 1.68 16.67
N PRO A 264 -8.41 1.30 17.92
CA PRO A 264 -7.66 0.26 18.63
C PRO A 264 -7.68 -1.09 17.89
N ALA A 265 -8.84 -1.49 17.35
CA ALA A 265 -8.97 -2.75 16.62
C ALA A 265 -8.17 -2.77 15.30
N PHE A 266 -7.92 -1.61 14.68
CA PHE A 266 -7.17 -1.50 13.44
C PHE A 266 -5.67 -1.31 13.68
N VAL A 267 -5.28 -0.40 14.57
CA VAL A 267 -3.88 -0.02 14.80
C VAL A 267 -3.22 -0.93 15.85
N GLU A 268 -3.92 -1.25 16.95
CA GLU A 268 -3.40 -1.98 18.11
C GLU A 268 -3.99 -3.40 18.20
N ARG A 269 -3.87 -4.17 17.14
CA ARG A 269 -4.53 -5.47 16.97
C ARG A 269 -4.27 -6.46 18.13
N GLU A 270 -3.09 -6.42 18.73
CA GLU A 270 -2.76 -7.28 19.88
C GLU A 270 -3.61 -6.98 21.11
N LYS A 271 -4.06 -5.72 21.27
CA LYS A 271 -4.93 -5.29 22.36
C LYS A 271 -6.42 -5.47 22.05
N ALA A 272 -6.76 -5.64 20.77
CA ALA A 272 -8.15 -5.73 20.32
C ALA A 272 -8.80 -7.10 20.57
N GLY A 273 -8.03 -8.12 20.96
CA GLY A 273 -8.53 -9.45 21.27
C GLY A 273 -9.22 -10.12 20.09
N HIS A 274 -10.51 -10.43 20.22
CA HIS A 274 -11.30 -11.12 19.19
C HIS A 274 -12.01 -10.20 18.19
N LEU A 275 -11.76 -8.89 18.23
CA LEU A 275 -12.41 -7.94 17.31
C LEU A 275 -11.83 -8.08 15.90
N ASP A 276 -12.71 -8.25 14.93
CA ASP A 276 -12.33 -8.18 13.51
C ASP A 276 -11.87 -6.74 13.19
N PRO A 277 -10.76 -6.55 12.45
CA PRO A 277 -10.33 -5.23 12.02
C PRO A 277 -11.36 -4.61 11.06
N PRO A 278 -11.68 -3.32 11.22
CA PRO A 278 -12.59 -2.65 10.30
C PRO A 278 -12.00 -2.59 8.89
N LYS A 279 -12.88 -2.69 7.88
CA LYS A 279 -12.54 -2.73 6.46
C LYS A 279 -12.51 -1.33 5.84
N GLY A 280 -13.47 -0.49 6.22
CA GLY A 280 -13.59 0.85 5.69
C GLY A 280 -15.00 1.42 5.75
N VAL A 281 -15.10 2.66 5.30
CA VAL A 281 -16.36 3.44 5.24
C VAL A 281 -16.60 3.97 3.83
N LEU A 282 -17.88 4.13 3.49
CA LEU A 282 -18.31 4.80 2.29
C LEU A 282 -19.01 6.12 2.69
N LEU A 283 -18.53 7.24 2.18
CA LEU A 283 -19.06 8.57 2.40
C LEU A 283 -19.86 9.00 1.18
N ILE A 284 -21.17 9.05 1.32
CA ILE A 284 -22.08 9.51 0.27
C ILE A 284 -22.70 10.84 0.67
N GLY A 285 -22.92 11.73 -0.25
CA GLY A 285 -23.63 12.97 0.06
C GLY A 285 -23.31 14.14 -0.84
N VAL A 286 -23.71 15.31 -0.40
CA VAL A 286 -23.66 16.54 -1.19
C VAL A 286 -22.20 16.93 -1.49
N GLN A 287 -21.96 17.38 -2.72
CA GLN A 287 -20.65 17.88 -3.14
C GLN A 287 -20.23 19.11 -2.32
N GLY A 288 -18.93 19.25 -2.04
CA GLY A 288 -18.41 20.38 -1.27
C GLY A 288 -18.66 20.32 0.25
N CYS A 289 -19.25 19.24 0.78
CA CYS A 289 -19.54 19.07 2.22
C CYS A 289 -18.43 18.33 3.00
N GLY A 290 -17.21 18.27 2.50
CA GLY A 290 -16.05 17.80 3.27
C GLY A 290 -15.77 16.29 3.22
N LYS A 291 -16.37 15.51 2.30
CA LYS A 291 -16.11 14.06 2.16
C LYS A 291 -14.63 13.72 1.96
N SER A 292 -13.94 14.42 1.06
CA SER A 292 -12.51 14.23 0.79
C SER A 292 -11.64 14.67 1.97
N LEU A 293 -12.04 15.72 2.69
CA LEU A 293 -11.37 16.11 3.95
C LEU A 293 -11.55 15.05 5.04
N ALA A 294 -12.72 14.42 5.12
CA ALA A 294 -12.96 13.32 6.07
C ALA A 294 -12.05 12.10 5.80
N ALA A 295 -11.73 11.80 4.51
CA ALA A 295 -10.78 10.77 4.17
C ALA A 295 -9.37 11.12 4.68
N LYS A 296 -8.90 12.35 4.45
CA LYS A 296 -7.61 12.86 4.96
C LYS A 296 -7.55 12.81 6.48
N ALA A 297 -8.60 13.26 7.15
CA ALA A 297 -8.66 13.26 8.61
C ALA A 297 -8.73 11.86 9.22
N THR A 298 -9.28 10.88 8.52
CA THR A 298 -9.27 9.48 8.96
C THR A 298 -7.85 8.96 9.11
N ALA A 299 -6.98 9.25 8.14
CA ALA A 299 -5.56 8.90 8.21
C ALA A 299 -4.87 9.61 9.39
N GLY A 300 -5.15 10.89 9.59
CA GLY A 300 -4.63 11.66 10.74
C GLY A 300 -5.05 11.11 12.09
N VAL A 301 -6.33 10.68 12.25
CA VAL A 301 -6.81 10.04 13.50
C VAL A 301 -6.13 8.70 13.74
N PHE A 302 -5.98 7.88 12.73
CA PHE A 302 -5.31 6.59 12.85
C PHE A 302 -3.79 6.76 13.03
N GLY A 303 -3.21 7.88 12.59
CA GLY A 303 -1.77 8.12 12.54
C GLY A 303 -1.10 7.22 11.51
N LEU A 304 -1.74 7.03 10.37
CA LEU A 304 -1.33 6.12 9.31
C LEU A 304 -1.15 6.88 7.99
N PRO A 305 -0.33 6.36 7.06
CA PRO A 305 -0.19 6.95 5.74
C PRO A 305 -1.50 6.93 4.98
N LEU A 306 -1.72 7.97 4.18
CA LEU A 306 -2.85 8.10 3.28
C LEU A 306 -2.40 7.84 1.85
N LEU A 307 -2.98 6.84 1.23
CA LEU A 307 -2.79 6.52 -0.18
C LEU A 307 -4.07 6.88 -0.92
N ARG A 308 -3.96 7.63 -2.00
CA ARG A 308 -5.08 7.93 -2.90
C ARG A 308 -5.01 7.04 -4.12
N LEU A 309 -6.10 6.35 -4.42
CA LEU A 309 -6.29 5.58 -5.64
C LEU A 309 -7.11 6.42 -6.64
N ASP A 310 -6.49 6.73 -7.76
CA ASP A 310 -7.16 7.36 -8.89
C ASP A 310 -7.64 6.31 -9.89
N PHE A 311 -8.96 6.08 -9.92
CA PHE A 311 -9.55 5.14 -10.88
C PHE A 311 -9.44 5.62 -12.33
N ALA A 312 -9.40 6.94 -12.59
CA ALA A 312 -9.23 7.44 -13.94
C ALA A 312 -7.85 7.09 -14.50
N ALA A 313 -6.83 7.10 -13.66
CA ALA A 313 -5.48 6.69 -14.04
C ALA A 313 -5.38 5.19 -14.38
N LEU A 314 -6.25 4.34 -13.80
CA LEU A 314 -6.30 2.91 -14.13
C LEU A 314 -6.71 2.65 -15.58
N TYR A 315 -7.65 3.44 -16.12
CA TYR A 315 -8.18 3.27 -17.46
C TYR A 315 -7.30 3.87 -18.55
N ASN A 316 -6.47 4.86 -18.22
CA ASN A 316 -5.67 5.61 -19.19
C ASN A 316 -4.37 4.92 -19.60
N LYS A 317 -3.88 3.94 -18.87
CA LYS A 317 -2.50 3.47 -19.01
C LYS A 317 -2.27 2.43 -20.10
N TYR A 318 -3.23 1.61 -20.51
CA TYR A 318 -3.20 0.70 -21.67
C TYR A 318 -4.53 -0.05 -21.74
N HIS A 319 -5.20 -0.05 -22.91
CA HIS A 319 -6.39 -0.86 -23.16
C HIS A 319 -6.05 -2.36 -22.98
N GLY A 320 -6.73 -3.03 -22.03
CA GLY A 320 -6.59 -4.46 -21.75
C GLY A 320 -5.87 -4.86 -20.47
N GLU A 321 -5.13 -3.95 -19.81
CA GLU A 321 -4.38 -4.26 -18.57
C GLU A 321 -5.02 -3.71 -17.28
N THR A 322 -6.16 -3.07 -17.37
CA THR A 322 -6.80 -2.35 -16.24
C THR A 322 -7.02 -3.24 -15.01
N GLU A 323 -7.41 -4.50 -15.21
CA GLU A 323 -7.60 -5.44 -14.08
C GLU A 323 -6.27 -5.82 -13.42
N LYS A 324 -5.20 -6.03 -14.20
CA LYS A 324 -3.84 -6.29 -13.70
C LYS A 324 -3.34 -5.08 -12.93
N ASN A 325 -3.47 -3.89 -13.49
CA ASN A 325 -3.06 -2.64 -12.85
C ASN A 325 -3.78 -2.41 -11.52
N LEU A 326 -5.09 -2.70 -11.44
CA LEU A 326 -5.81 -2.64 -10.17
C LEU A 326 -5.25 -3.65 -9.15
N ARG A 327 -5.02 -4.90 -9.54
CA ARG A 327 -4.47 -5.91 -8.63
C ARG A 327 -3.11 -5.52 -8.10
N ASP A 328 -2.22 -5.04 -8.95
CA ASP A 328 -0.87 -4.62 -8.57
C ASP A 328 -0.93 -3.39 -7.66
N THR A 329 -1.83 -2.45 -7.95
CA THR A 329 -2.08 -1.28 -7.12
C THR A 329 -2.60 -1.65 -5.73
N LEU A 330 -3.56 -2.56 -5.65
CA LEU A 330 -4.09 -3.05 -4.38
C LEU A 330 -3.06 -3.88 -3.60
N LYS A 331 -2.22 -4.66 -4.30
CA LYS A 331 -1.08 -5.37 -3.70
C LYS A 331 -0.07 -4.37 -3.11
N THR A 332 0.23 -3.29 -3.83
CA THR A 332 1.09 -2.20 -3.31
C THR A 332 0.49 -1.57 -2.05
N ALA A 333 -0.82 -1.31 -2.01
CA ALA A 333 -1.49 -0.82 -0.81
C ALA A 333 -1.40 -1.82 0.36
N GLU A 334 -1.51 -3.13 0.10
CA GLU A 334 -1.30 -4.17 1.12
C GLU A 334 0.13 -4.19 1.65
N VAL A 335 1.12 -3.98 0.81
CA VAL A 335 2.54 -3.87 1.21
C VAL A 335 2.79 -2.60 2.02
N MET A 336 2.10 -1.50 1.69
CA MET A 336 2.14 -0.25 2.47
C MET A 336 1.38 -0.34 3.80
N ALA A 337 0.63 -1.41 4.03
CA ALA A 337 -0.18 -1.59 5.24
C ALA A 337 0.67 -1.59 6.55
N PRO A 338 0.15 -1.05 7.66
CA PRO A 338 -1.18 -0.47 7.80
C PRO A 338 -1.29 0.92 7.18
N CYS A 339 -2.30 1.15 6.38
CA CYS A 339 -2.53 2.43 5.71
C CYS A 339 -4.04 2.70 5.53
N VAL A 340 -4.36 3.95 5.21
CA VAL A 340 -5.69 4.35 4.74
C VAL A 340 -5.63 4.47 3.22
N LEU A 341 -6.54 3.79 2.53
CA LEU A 341 -6.71 3.89 1.08
C LEU A 341 -7.93 4.75 0.79
N TRP A 342 -7.70 5.94 0.27
CA TRP A 342 -8.75 6.86 -0.16
C TRP A 342 -9.06 6.66 -1.64
N ILE A 343 -10.33 6.45 -1.93
CA ILE A 343 -10.88 6.34 -3.28
C ILE A 343 -11.88 7.46 -3.47
N ASP A 344 -11.50 8.47 -4.24
CA ASP A 344 -12.36 9.62 -4.50
C ASP A 344 -13.29 9.33 -5.67
N GLU A 345 -14.57 9.70 -5.53
CA GLU A 345 -15.59 9.54 -6.57
C GLU A 345 -15.61 8.13 -7.18
N ILE A 346 -15.75 7.13 -6.30
CA ILE A 346 -15.65 5.70 -6.65
C ILE A 346 -16.63 5.31 -7.77
N GLU A 347 -17.77 5.99 -7.88
CA GLU A 347 -18.75 5.79 -8.93
C GLU A 347 -18.16 6.05 -10.32
N LYS A 348 -17.30 7.08 -10.49
CA LYS A 348 -16.71 7.44 -11.79
C LYS A 348 -15.78 6.34 -12.33
N GLY A 349 -15.13 5.62 -11.42
CA GLY A 349 -14.22 4.54 -11.78
C GLY A 349 -14.90 3.19 -12.00
N LEU A 350 -16.09 3.00 -11.47
CA LEU A 350 -16.81 1.72 -11.49
C LEU A 350 -18.13 1.79 -12.25
N ALA A 351 -18.54 2.98 -12.74
CA ALA A 351 -19.68 3.14 -13.62
C ALA A 351 -19.32 2.72 -15.04
N GLY A 352 -20.06 1.79 -15.62
CA GLY A 352 -19.86 1.33 -16.99
C GLY A 352 -20.28 2.38 -18.02
N ARG A 353 -19.47 3.43 -18.23
CA ARG A 353 -19.71 4.43 -19.29
C ARG A 353 -19.18 3.93 -20.63
N GLY A 354 -20.09 3.63 -21.54
CA GLY A 354 -19.85 3.56 -22.99
C GLY A 354 -18.94 2.42 -23.46
N GLY A 355 -19.51 1.27 -23.77
CA GLY A 355 -18.91 0.28 -24.70
C GLY A 355 -18.06 -0.84 -24.09
N GLU A 356 -17.50 -0.70 -22.91
CA GLU A 356 -16.63 -1.72 -22.26
C GLU A 356 -17.23 -2.30 -20.97
N THR A 357 -18.49 -2.69 -21.00
CA THR A 357 -19.20 -3.29 -19.84
C THR A 357 -18.47 -4.50 -19.25
N GLY A 358 -17.75 -5.27 -20.05
CA GLY A 358 -17.04 -6.46 -19.59
C GLY A 358 -15.78 -6.16 -18.75
N THR A 359 -15.02 -5.11 -19.07
CA THR A 359 -13.80 -4.73 -18.33
C THR A 359 -14.16 -4.10 -16.99
N THR A 360 -15.13 -3.20 -16.96
CA THR A 360 -15.60 -2.54 -15.73
C THR A 360 -16.18 -3.55 -14.75
N GLN A 361 -16.95 -4.55 -15.21
CA GLN A 361 -17.46 -5.60 -14.33
C GLN A 361 -16.35 -6.48 -13.73
N ARG A 362 -15.28 -6.79 -14.48
CA ARG A 362 -14.14 -7.54 -13.97
C ARG A 362 -13.35 -6.72 -12.93
N VAL A 363 -13.13 -5.44 -13.20
CA VAL A 363 -12.48 -4.49 -12.26
C VAL A 363 -13.28 -4.41 -10.96
N LEU A 364 -14.60 -4.20 -11.05
CA LEU A 364 -15.50 -4.19 -9.89
C LEU A 364 -15.45 -5.53 -9.14
N GLY A 365 -15.54 -6.67 -9.83
CA GLY A 365 -15.47 -7.99 -9.22
C GLY A 365 -14.14 -8.23 -8.49
N SER A 366 -13.02 -7.83 -9.09
CA SER A 366 -11.68 -7.91 -8.50
C SER A 366 -11.56 -7.06 -7.24
N PHE A 367 -12.05 -5.82 -7.29
CA PHE A 367 -12.07 -4.91 -6.14
C PHE A 367 -12.97 -5.45 -5.00
N LEU A 368 -14.18 -5.94 -5.31
CA LEU A 368 -15.09 -6.50 -4.33
C LEU A 368 -14.55 -7.77 -3.66
N ASN A 369 -13.87 -8.64 -4.42
CA ASN A 369 -13.20 -9.81 -3.87
C ASN A 369 -12.06 -9.41 -2.94
N TRP A 370 -11.28 -8.41 -3.33
CA TRP A 370 -10.24 -7.84 -2.47
C TRP A 370 -10.83 -7.24 -1.19
N MET A 371 -11.93 -6.48 -1.29
CA MET A 371 -12.65 -5.91 -0.13
C MET A 371 -13.19 -6.99 0.83
N ALA A 372 -13.51 -8.18 0.34
CA ALA A 372 -14.05 -9.26 1.17
C ALA A 372 -13.00 -9.93 2.08
N ARG A 373 -11.70 -9.80 1.80
CA ARG A 373 -10.62 -10.39 2.60
C ARG A 373 -10.56 -9.74 3.99
N LYS A 374 -10.39 -10.57 5.04
CA LYS A 374 -10.36 -10.12 6.44
C LYS A 374 -8.95 -9.85 6.97
N ASP A 375 -7.93 -10.33 6.31
CA ASP A 375 -6.53 -10.32 6.75
C ASP A 375 -5.77 -9.03 6.41
N ARG A 376 -6.32 -8.20 5.53
CA ARG A 376 -5.71 -6.96 5.10
C ARG A 376 -5.73 -5.88 6.19
N ARG A 377 -4.65 -5.12 6.26
CA ARG A 377 -4.51 -3.95 7.15
C ARG A 377 -4.59 -2.63 6.36
N VAL A 378 -5.49 -2.59 5.39
CA VAL A 378 -5.80 -1.42 4.57
C VAL A 378 -7.21 -0.97 4.92
N PHE A 379 -7.36 0.23 5.47
CA PHE A 379 -8.66 0.82 5.77
C PHE A 379 -9.13 1.65 4.58
N VAL A 380 -10.23 1.30 3.98
CA VAL A 380 -10.74 1.98 2.78
C VAL A 380 -11.68 3.11 3.17
N VAL A 381 -11.43 4.32 2.66
CA VAL A 381 -12.38 5.44 2.71
C VAL A 381 -12.75 5.77 1.27
N ALA A 382 -13.95 5.40 0.86
CA ALA A 382 -14.46 5.74 -0.46
C ALA A 382 -15.43 6.93 -0.36
N THR A 383 -15.39 7.82 -1.33
CA THR A 383 -16.36 8.93 -1.46
C THR A 383 -17.22 8.72 -2.70
N ALA A 384 -18.49 9.13 -2.64
CA ALA A 384 -19.39 9.14 -3.78
C ALA A 384 -20.28 10.39 -3.76
N ASN A 385 -20.50 10.97 -4.94
CA ASN A 385 -21.37 12.13 -5.15
C ASN A 385 -22.68 11.73 -5.84
N ASP A 386 -22.67 10.62 -6.55
CA ASP A 386 -23.79 10.13 -7.35
C ASP A 386 -24.16 8.69 -6.98
N ILE A 387 -25.40 8.53 -6.53
CA ILE A 387 -25.93 7.22 -6.14
C ILE A 387 -26.41 6.41 -7.32
N ASP A 388 -26.81 7.07 -8.42
CA ASP A 388 -27.36 6.39 -9.60
C ASP A 388 -26.26 5.70 -10.41
N GLU A 389 -25.04 6.26 -10.35
CA GLU A 389 -23.86 5.67 -10.97
C GLU A 389 -23.13 4.67 -10.05
N LEU A 390 -23.53 4.55 -8.78
CA LEU A 390 -22.87 3.68 -7.81
C LEU A 390 -23.31 2.22 -7.98
N PRO A 391 -22.41 1.28 -8.24
CA PRO A 391 -22.76 -0.14 -8.32
C PRO A 391 -23.46 -0.63 -7.04
N PRO A 392 -24.64 -1.27 -7.12
CA PRO A 392 -25.40 -1.70 -5.95
C PRO A 392 -24.66 -2.72 -5.09
N GLU A 393 -23.69 -3.44 -5.66
CA GLU A 393 -22.84 -4.38 -4.96
C GLU A 393 -21.95 -3.72 -3.90
N LEU A 394 -21.58 -2.45 -4.07
CA LEU A 394 -20.76 -1.69 -3.11
C LEU A 394 -21.53 -1.34 -1.83
N VAL A 395 -22.82 -1.04 -1.95
CA VAL A 395 -23.67 -0.65 -0.81
C VAL A 395 -24.19 -1.87 -0.04
N ARG A 396 -23.90 -3.09 -0.52
CA ARG A 396 -24.32 -4.33 0.14
C ARG A 396 -23.54 -4.55 1.42
N LYS A 397 -24.24 -4.91 2.51
CA LYS A 397 -23.64 -5.22 3.81
C LYS A 397 -22.47 -6.22 3.69
N GLY A 398 -21.39 -5.95 4.42
CA GLY A 398 -20.19 -6.79 4.46
C GLY A 398 -19.06 -6.35 3.53
N ARG A 399 -19.25 -5.29 2.72
CA ARG A 399 -18.21 -4.63 1.94
C ARG A 399 -17.57 -3.50 2.72
N PHE A 400 -18.31 -2.43 2.95
CA PHE A 400 -17.96 -1.42 3.93
C PHE A 400 -18.58 -1.77 5.28
N ASP A 401 -17.97 -1.33 6.36
CA ASP A 401 -18.48 -1.53 7.71
C ASP A 401 -19.66 -0.59 7.98
N GLU A 402 -19.59 0.62 7.39
CA GLU A 402 -20.66 1.61 7.52
C GLU A 402 -20.70 2.51 6.27
N ILE A 403 -21.91 3.01 6.00
CA ILE A 403 -22.17 4.01 4.96
C ILE A 403 -22.67 5.27 5.66
N PHE A 404 -21.90 6.35 5.52
CA PHE A 404 -22.25 7.64 6.10
C PHE A 404 -22.79 8.58 5.05
N PHE A 405 -23.86 9.32 5.42
CA PHE A 405 -24.40 10.38 4.62
C PHE A 405 -23.91 11.75 5.11
N VAL A 406 -23.26 12.49 4.24
CA VAL A 406 -22.76 13.85 4.48
C VAL A 406 -23.70 14.84 3.82
N ASP A 407 -24.55 15.48 4.63
CA ASP A 407 -25.51 16.48 4.18
C ASP A 407 -24.90 17.89 4.18
N LEU A 408 -25.68 18.88 3.75
CA LEU A 408 -25.35 20.29 3.91
C LEU A 408 -25.20 20.62 5.42
N PRO A 409 -24.25 21.51 5.77
CA PRO A 409 -24.01 21.86 7.16
C PRO A 409 -25.17 22.64 7.77
N ASP A 410 -25.54 22.29 9.01
CA ASP A 410 -26.48 23.05 9.82
C ASP A 410 -25.87 24.39 10.30
N LEU A 411 -26.65 25.23 10.95
CA LEU A 411 -26.21 26.52 11.47
C LEU A 411 -24.95 26.46 12.31
N LYS A 412 -24.89 25.45 13.23
CA LYS A 412 -23.76 25.26 14.13
C LYS A 412 -22.49 24.85 13.39
N ILE A 413 -22.65 23.97 12.41
CA ILE A 413 -21.53 23.49 11.57
C ILE A 413 -21.05 24.61 10.64
N ARG A 414 -21.95 25.39 10.04
CA ARG A 414 -21.57 26.55 9.20
C ARG A 414 -20.74 27.56 10.00
N ARG A 415 -21.12 27.82 11.24
CA ARG A 415 -20.32 28.68 12.14
C ARG A 415 -18.92 28.10 12.37
N GLN A 416 -18.78 26.80 12.63
CA GLN A 416 -17.48 26.13 12.80
C GLN A 416 -16.65 26.20 11.51
N ILE A 417 -17.27 26.02 10.34
CA ILE A 417 -16.59 26.10 9.05
C ILE A 417 -16.03 27.51 8.83
N ALA A 418 -16.84 28.55 9.07
CA ALA A 418 -16.39 29.94 8.96
C ALA A 418 -15.22 30.24 9.92
N GLU A 419 -15.31 29.79 11.17
CA GLU A 419 -14.23 29.91 12.17
C GLU A 419 -12.92 29.27 11.69
N ILE A 420 -12.99 28.04 11.19
CA ILE A 420 -11.82 27.29 10.70
C ILE A 420 -11.19 28.02 9.51
N HIS A 421 -11.97 28.45 8.53
CA HIS A 421 -11.43 29.08 7.32
C HIS A 421 -10.88 30.48 7.56
N LEU A 422 -11.43 31.24 8.50
CA LEU A 422 -10.85 32.50 8.95
C LEU A 422 -9.53 32.30 9.69
N ALA A 423 -9.48 31.32 10.60
CA ALA A 423 -8.26 30.99 11.35
C ALA A 423 -7.13 30.51 10.41
N HIS A 424 -7.42 29.67 9.42
CA HIS A 424 -6.43 29.23 8.43
C HIS A 424 -5.84 30.39 7.61
N ARG A 425 -6.59 31.49 7.45
CA ARG A 425 -6.13 32.70 6.75
C ARG A 425 -5.56 33.75 7.69
N GLN A 426 -5.20 33.34 8.92
CA GLN A 426 -4.59 34.20 9.93
C GLN A 426 -5.43 35.43 10.31
N GLN A 427 -6.76 35.31 10.14
CA GLN A 427 -7.69 36.34 10.58
C GLN A 427 -8.04 36.14 12.07
N SER A 428 -8.13 37.22 12.83
CA SER A 428 -8.59 37.16 14.22
C SER A 428 -10.08 36.84 14.26
N VAL A 429 -10.45 35.64 14.61
CA VAL A 429 -11.82 35.15 14.63
C VAL A 429 -12.75 36.02 15.49
N ALA A 430 -12.20 36.66 16.54
CA ALA A 430 -12.96 37.53 17.44
C ALA A 430 -13.48 38.82 16.76
N ASP A 431 -12.89 39.19 15.63
CA ASP A 431 -13.29 40.43 14.89
C ASP A 431 -14.47 40.20 13.96
N PHE A 432 -14.97 38.96 13.88
CA PHE A 432 -16.04 38.58 12.98
C PHE A 432 -17.31 38.14 13.72
N ASP A 433 -18.47 38.54 13.19
CA ASP A 433 -19.76 38.02 13.64
C ASP A 433 -20.08 36.68 12.96
N LEU A 434 -19.54 35.61 13.53
CA LEU A 434 -19.71 34.27 13.00
C LEU A 434 -21.19 33.82 12.94
N GLU A 435 -22.03 34.35 13.82
CA GLU A 435 -23.46 34.02 13.84
C GLU A 435 -24.18 34.60 12.62
N LYS A 436 -23.90 35.87 12.27
CA LYS A 436 -24.43 36.47 11.07
C LYS A 436 -23.96 35.77 9.79
N ILE A 437 -22.66 35.40 9.74
CA ILE A 437 -22.10 34.65 8.60
C ILE A 437 -22.82 33.31 8.45
N ALA A 438 -23.01 32.60 9.57
CA ALA A 438 -23.66 31.28 9.58
C ALA A 438 -25.14 31.36 9.18
N ILE A 439 -25.85 32.41 9.58
CA ILE A 439 -27.25 32.63 9.20
C ILE A 439 -27.34 32.96 7.70
N ALA A 440 -26.52 33.89 7.24
CA ALA A 440 -26.53 34.33 5.83
C ALA A 440 -26.15 33.21 4.85
N SER A 441 -25.30 32.29 5.28
CA SER A 441 -24.87 31.13 4.46
C SER A 441 -25.80 29.91 4.54
N GLU A 442 -27.08 30.12 4.85
CA GLU A 442 -28.08 29.04 4.82
C GLU A 442 -28.11 28.35 3.45
N GLY A 443 -28.05 27.02 3.45
CA GLY A 443 -28.03 26.22 2.23
C GLY A 443 -26.68 26.13 1.51
N PHE A 444 -25.65 26.79 2.01
CA PHE A 444 -24.29 26.69 1.47
C PHE A 444 -23.62 25.38 1.93
N SER A 445 -22.82 24.80 1.03
CA SER A 445 -21.84 23.76 1.36
C SER A 445 -20.61 24.36 2.05
N GLY A 446 -19.77 23.50 2.65
CA GLY A 446 -18.52 23.98 3.27
C GLY A 446 -17.57 24.66 2.28
N ALA A 447 -17.48 24.15 1.06
CA ALA A 447 -16.66 24.74 0.01
C ALA A 447 -17.18 26.12 -0.43
N GLU A 448 -18.50 26.34 -0.46
CA GLU A 448 -19.08 27.65 -0.82
C GLU A 448 -18.82 28.67 0.29
N ILE A 449 -18.88 28.29 1.56
CA ILE A 449 -18.52 29.18 2.68
C ILE A 449 -17.05 29.58 2.58
N GLU A 450 -16.17 28.63 2.30
CA GLU A 450 -14.75 28.91 2.05
C GLU A 450 -14.55 29.88 0.90
N GLN A 451 -15.22 29.63 -0.23
CA GLN A 451 -15.14 30.49 -1.41
C GLN A 451 -15.61 31.91 -1.13
N ALA A 452 -16.70 32.08 -0.39
CA ALA A 452 -17.21 33.42 0.00
C ALA A 452 -16.17 34.16 0.88
N ILE A 453 -15.51 33.50 1.81
CA ILE A 453 -14.45 34.10 2.63
C ILE A 453 -13.26 34.50 1.76
N VAL A 454 -12.87 33.67 0.78
CA VAL A 454 -11.77 33.97 -0.14
C VAL A 454 -12.14 35.17 -1.03
N ALA A 455 -13.34 35.21 -1.59
CA ALA A 455 -13.80 36.30 -2.42
C ALA A 455 -13.84 37.62 -1.63
N ALA A 456 -14.32 37.56 -0.38
CA ALA A 456 -14.33 38.70 0.52
C ALA A 456 -12.93 39.27 0.82
N LEU A 457 -11.93 38.39 0.94
CA LEU A 457 -10.53 38.80 1.09
C LEU A 457 -10.03 39.57 -0.12
N TYR A 458 -10.35 39.10 -1.33
CA TYR A 458 -10.00 39.83 -2.57
C TYR A 458 -10.74 41.18 -2.67
N ALA A 459 -12.03 41.23 -2.31
CA ALA A 459 -12.81 42.45 -2.33
C ALA A 459 -12.27 43.50 -1.36
N ALA A 460 -11.97 43.13 -0.11
CA ALA A 460 -11.37 43.99 0.89
C ALA A 460 -9.98 44.49 0.46
N HIS A 461 -9.14 43.57 -0.07
CA HIS A 461 -7.81 43.95 -0.57
C HIS A 461 -7.89 44.93 -1.76
N ALA A 462 -8.86 44.79 -2.67
CA ALA A 462 -9.03 45.68 -3.79
C ALA A 462 -9.48 47.10 -3.35
N GLN A 463 -10.03 47.21 -2.16
CA GLN A 463 -10.47 48.52 -1.56
C GLN A 463 -9.43 49.05 -0.58
N ASP A 464 -8.29 48.37 -0.42
CA ASP A 464 -7.24 48.73 0.55
C ASP A 464 -7.76 48.69 2.01
N GLU A 465 -8.74 47.83 2.28
CA GLU A 465 -9.38 47.68 3.59
C GLU A 465 -9.03 46.33 4.27
N ALA A 466 -9.14 46.31 5.59
CA ALA A 466 -9.07 45.06 6.33
C ALA A 466 -10.37 44.25 6.12
N LEU A 467 -10.22 42.91 6.05
CA LEU A 467 -11.39 42.02 5.96
C LEU A 467 -12.32 42.26 7.16
N ALA A 468 -13.58 42.47 6.87
CA ALA A 468 -14.66 42.65 7.86
C ALA A 468 -15.85 41.75 7.56
N THR A 469 -16.74 41.55 8.53
CA THR A 469 -17.93 40.70 8.39
C THR A 469 -18.78 41.14 7.20
N VAL A 470 -18.88 42.47 6.92
CA VAL A 470 -19.70 43.00 5.82
C VAL A 470 -19.22 42.46 4.48
N HIS A 471 -17.93 42.42 4.22
CA HIS A 471 -17.39 41.91 2.95
C HIS A 471 -17.80 40.47 2.69
N ILE A 472 -17.80 39.62 3.76
CA ILE A 472 -18.22 38.22 3.65
C ILE A 472 -19.72 38.12 3.39
N LEU A 473 -20.54 38.96 4.06
CA LEU A 473 -21.98 38.95 3.86
C LEU A 473 -22.37 39.41 2.45
N ASP A 474 -21.65 40.37 1.88
CA ASP A 474 -21.87 40.87 0.52
C ASP A 474 -21.57 39.76 -0.52
N GLU A 475 -20.47 39.02 -0.35
CA GLU A 475 -20.13 37.91 -1.24
C GLU A 475 -21.13 36.74 -1.11
N ILE A 476 -21.60 36.43 0.11
CA ILE A 476 -22.66 35.44 0.33
C ILE A 476 -23.94 35.86 -0.38
N ALA A 477 -24.31 37.12 -0.30
CA ALA A 477 -25.53 37.64 -0.95
C ALA A 477 -25.48 37.58 -2.49
N LEU A 478 -24.29 37.71 -3.08
CA LEU A 478 -24.07 37.60 -4.52
C LEU A 478 -24.09 36.14 -5.02
N THR A 479 -23.86 35.15 -4.15
CA THR A 479 -23.75 33.77 -4.52
C THR A 479 -25.06 33.01 -4.32
N LYS A 480 -25.52 32.27 -5.35
CA LYS A 480 -26.64 31.34 -5.21
C LYS A 480 -26.14 30.01 -4.70
N PRO A 481 -26.64 29.51 -3.56
CA PRO A 481 -26.14 28.27 -2.97
C PRO A 481 -26.50 27.05 -3.80
N LEU A 482 -25.64 26.05 -3.72
CA LEU A 482 -25.77 24.73 -4.38
C LEU A 482 -27.12 24.07 -4.05
N SER A 483 -27.61 24.27 -2.82
CA SER A 483 -28.91 23.78 -2.37
C SER A 483 -30.08 24.26 -3.21
N VAL A 484 -29.98 25.46 -3.81
CA VAL A 484 -30.97 26.00 -4.73
C VAL A 484 -30.74 25.50 -6.15
N VAL A 485 -29.48 25.55 -6.61
CA VAL A 485 -29.12 25.17 -7.99
C VAL A 485 -29.35 23.67 -8.24
N MET A 486 -29.13 22.81 -7.23
CA MET A 486 -29.25 21.36 -7.32
C MET A 486 -30.33 20.79 -6.38
N GLN A 487 -31.38 21.54 -6.12
CA GLN A 487 -32.42 21.22 -5.15
C GLN A 487 -33.01 19.82 -5.35
N GLU A 488 -33.37 19.47 -6.59
CA GLU A 488 -33.98 18.17 -6.90
C GLU A 488 -33.02 17.00 -6.62
N ARG A 489 -31.75 17.16 -7.02
CA ARG A 489 -30.74 16.11 -6.83
C ARG A 489 -30.39 15.90 -5.37
N ILE A 490 -30.29 16.97 -4.58
CA ILE A 490 -30.06 16.89 -3.14
C ILE A 490 -31.27 16.22 -2.46
N GLY A 491 -32.51 16.52 -2.92
CA GLY A 491 -33.72 15.84 -2.45
C GLY A 491 -33.66 14.34 -2.70
N GLN A 492 -33.34 13.92 -3.91
CA GLN A 492 -33.17 12.49 -4.28
C GLN A 492 -32.11 11.79 -3.43
N LEU A 493 -30.95 12.45 -3.22
CA LEU A 493 -29.89 11.90 -2.34
C LEU A 493 -30.37 11.68 -0.90
N ARG A 494 -31.08 12.65 -0.32
CA ARG A 494 -31.63 12.58 1.03
C ARG A 494 -32.67 11.44 1.16
N ASP A 495 -33.57 11.33 0.17
CA ASP A 495 -34.58 10.27 0.16
C ASP A 495 -33.97 8.89 0.02
N TRP A 496 -32.94 8.75 -0.81
CA TRP A 496 -32.19 7.50 -0.92
C TRP A 496 -31.46 7.14 0.38
N ALA A 497 -30.83 8.14 1.02
CA ALA A 497 -30.05 7.93 2.25
C ALA A 497 -30.94 7.52 3.44
N ARG A 498 -32.19 7.92 3.44
CA ARG A 498 -33.12 7.67 4.54
C ARG A 498 -33.29 6.17 4.78
N GLY A 499 -32.92 5.70 5.97
CA GLY A 499 -32.99 4.28 6.37
C GLY A 499 -31.93 3.34 5.75
N ARG A 500 -31.00 3.89 4.95
CA ARG A 500 -29.90 3.11 4.34
C ARG A 500 -28.52 3.50 4.84
N THR A 501 -28.39 4.70 5.39
CA THR A 501 -27.11 5.27 5.81
C THR A 501 -27.18 5.81 7.22
N VAL A 502 -26.02 6.08 7.82
CA VAL A 502 -25.90 6.80 9.09
C VAL A 502 -25.56 8.26 8.78
N ALA A 503 -26.28 9.21 9.40
CA ALA A 503 -25.91 10.61 9.29
C ALA A 503 -24.54 10.85 9.92
N CYS A 504 -23.71 11.72 9.32
CA CYS A 504 -22.40 12.05 9.86
C CYS A 504 -22.45 12.91 11.13
N ASP A 505 -23.52 13.69 11.30
CA ASP A 505 -23.79 14.58 12.43
C ASP A 505 -25.06 14.24 13.18
#